data_480e5fc2fd592a3fb554ab468a3cc75f
#
_entry.id   480e5fc2fd592a3fb554ab468a3cc75f
#
_cell.length_a   1.000
_cell.length_b   1.000
_cell.length_c   1.000
_cell.angle_alpha   90.00
_cell.angle_beta   90.00
_cell.angle_gamma   90.00
#
_symmetry.space_group_name_H-M   'P 1'
#
loop_
_entity.id
_entity.type
_entity.pdbx_description
1 polymer ?
#
loop_
_entity_poly.entity_id
_entity_poly.type
_entity_poly.pdbx_seq_one_letter_code
_entity_poly.pdbx_strand_id
1 'polypeptide(L)'
;TGTEDYFNHAWGMQKNAYPFFGTIVHESDTDGFQVSYRFHITDPVRFEKHLKVTIEHGHANHLSDDWSSTAYWYQTLPTAKPITILPVEERIPNVPVLPERNLQMPELTEEMKAARESWAKRWEEYKPAREEQFRIKENKARRESKLNTEFAKKLREEYK
;
A
#
# COMPACT_ATOMS: atom_id res chain seq x y z
N THR A 1 -13.04 -6.57 0.29
CA THR A 1 -11.60 -6.35 0.04
C THR A 1 -11.47 -5.26 -1.02
N GLY A 2 -10.63 -4.30 -0.78
CA GLY A 2 -10.37 -3.20 -1.70
C GLY A 2 -9.12 -3.43 -2.55
N THR A 3 -8.78 -2.45 -3.36
CA THR A 3 -7.58 -2.46 -4.20
C THR A 3 -6.30 -2.58 -3.37
N GLU A 4 -6.28 -2.01 -2.16
CA GLU A 4 -5.16 -2.07 -1.24
C GLU A 4 -4.76 -3.50 -0.89
N ASP A 5 -5.72 -4.40 -0.67
CA ASP A 5 -5.44 -5.81 -0.36
C ASP A 5 -4.69 -6.50 -1.51
N TYR A 6 -5.06 -6.20 -2.75
CA TYR A 6 -4.38 -6.75 -3.92
C TYR A 6 -2.91 -6.33 -4.00
N PHE A 7 -2.58 -5.12 -3.59
CA PHE A 7 -1.22 -4.60 -3.56
C PHE A 7 -0.51 -4.78 -2.20
N ASN A 8 -1.08 -5.63 -1.30
CA ASN A 8 -0.56 -5.94 0.02
C ASN A 8 -0.47 -4.73 0.96
N HIS A 9 -1.48 -3.88 0.89
CA HIS A 9 -1.69 -2.80 1.84
C HIS A 9 -2.90 -3.07 2.72
N ALA A 10 -3.07 -2.24 3.74
CA ALA A 10 -4.23 -2.24 4.62
C ALA A 10 -4.50 -0.82 5.10
N TRP A 11 -5.78 -0.46 5.20
CA TRP A 11 -6.23 0.86 5.65
C TRP A 11 -5.76 2.00 4.73
N GLY A 12 -5.94 1.81 3.43
CA GLY A 12 -5.47 2.69 2.37
C GLY A 12 -4.12 2.27 1.79
N MET A 13 -3.66 3.01 0.79
CA MET A 13 -2.42 2.74 0.10
C MET A 13 -1.26 3.48 0.76
N GLN A 14 -0.07 2.89 0.72
CA GLN A 14 1.13 3.44 1.31
C GLN A 14 2.28 3.36 0.31
N LYS A 15 3.12 4.38 0.26
CA LYS A 15 4.30 4.37 -0.60
C LYS A 15 5.30 3.33 -0.12
N ASN A 16 5.54 2.32 -0.94
CA ASN A 16 6.53 1.27 -0.69
C ASN A 16 7.03 0.67 -2.00
N ALA A 17 8.13 -0.07 -1.94
CA ALA A 17 8.67 -0.81 -3.07
C ALA A 17 9.31 -2.12 -2.58
N TYR A 18 8.70 -3.23 -2.97
CA TYR A 18 9.18 -4.57 -2.69
C TYR A 18 9.47 -5.30 -4.01
N PRO A 19 10.20 -6.43 -4.01
CA PRO A 19 10.60 -7.10 -5.25
C PRO A 19 9.45 -7.50 -6.17
N PHE A 20 8.28 -7.86 -5.63
CA PHE A 20 7.16 -8.39 -6.41
C PHE A 20 5.88 -7.56 -6.32
N PHE A 21 5.81 -6.59 -5.48
CA PHE A 21 4.66 -5.68 -5.34
C PHE A 21 5.10 -4.36 -4.72
N GLY A 22 4.30 -3.33 -4.91
CA GLY A 22 4.54 -2.04 -4.29
C GLY A 22 3.72 -0.92 -4.89
N THR A 23 3.77 0.22 -4.22
CA THR A 23 3.20 1.48 -4.67
C THR A 23 4.31 2.52 -4.69
N ILE A 24 4.80 2.85 -5.86
CA ILE A 24 5.96 3.75 -6.05
C ILE A 24 5.58 5.22 -6.06
N VAL A 25 4.35 5.51 -6.47
CA VAL A 25 3.76 6.85 -6.38
C VAL A 25 2.48 6.74 -5.59
N HIS A 26 2.33 7.56 -4.59
CA HIS A 26 1.13 7.73 -3.79
C HIS A 26 1.12 9.14 -3.23
N GLU A 27 0.29 9.98 -3.80
CA GLU A 27 0.18 11.39 -3.42
C GLU A 27 -0.88 11.59 -2.34
N SER A 28 -2.01 10.88 -2.47
CA SER A 28 -3.13 10.97 -1.53
C SER A 28 -4.10 9.81 -1.74
N ASP A 29 -4.86 9.46 -0.71
CA ASP A 29 -5.94 8.45 -0.78
C ASP A 29 -7.24 9.00 -1.41
N THR A 30 -7.36 10.31 -1.57
CA THR A 30 -8.58 10.95 -2.05
C THR A 30 -8.41 11.64 -3.39
N ASP A 31 -7.27 12.25 -3.61
CA ASP A 31 -6.93 12.95 -4.85
C ASP A 31 -5.44 12.77 -5.11
N GLY A 32 -5.04 12.66 -6.35
CA GLY A 32 -3.64 12.56 -6.72
C GLY A 32 -3.30 11.26 -7.44
N PHE A 33 -2.06 11.19 -7.89
CA PHE A 33 -1.58 10.05 -8.65
C PHE A 33 -1.16 8.90 -7.76
N GLN A 34 -1.47 7.70 -8.24
CA GLN A 34 -1.05 6.48 -7.63
C GLN A 34 -0.54 5.51 -8.69
N VAL A 35 0.63 4.95 -8.47
CA VAL A 35 1.23 3.93 -9.34
C VAL A 35 1.61 2.74 -8.50
N SER A 36 0.94 1.62 -8.75
CA SER A 36 1.15 0.37 -8.04
C SER A 36 1.49 -0.75 -9.00
N TYR A 37 2.24 -1.75 -8.54
CA TYR A 37 2.60 -2.92 -9.32
C TYR A 37 2.51 -4.20 -8.50
N ARG A 38 2.21 -5.31 -9.17
CA ARG A 38 2.28 -6.65 -8.61
C ARG A 38 2.74 -7.64 -9.67
N PHE A 39 3.76 -8.40 -9.35
CA PHE A 39 4.26 -9.50 -10.16
C PHE A 39 3.92 -10.82 -9.49
N HIS A 40 3.07 -11.61 -10.11
CA HIS A 40 2.66 -12.94 -9.64
C HIS A 40 3.72 -14.01 -9.91
N ILE A 41 4.93 -13.80 -9.40
CA ILE A 41 6.04 -14.76 -9.58
C ILE A 41 5.96 -15.87 -8.53
N THR A 42 5.66 -15.51 -7.28
CA THR A 42 5.55 -16.44 -6.16
C THR A 42 4.17 -17.08 -6.05
N ASP A 43 3.15 -16.40 -6.58
CA ASP A 43 1.74 -16.80 -6.55
C ASP A 43 1.11 -16.74 -7.96
N PRO A 44 1.62 -17.51 -8.95
CA PRO A 44 1.21 -17.37 -10.35
C PRO A 44 -0.25 -17.71 -10.56
N VAL A 45 -0.97 -16.81 -11.24
CA VAL A 45 -2.35 -17.05 -11.68
C VAL A 45 -2.31 -17.88 -12.96
N ARG A 46 -2.71 -19.15 -12.86
CA ARG A 46 -2.72 -20.07 -13.99
C ARG A 46 -4.07 -20.09 -14.68
N PHE A 47 -4.07 -20.21 -16.01
CA PHE A 47 -5.28 -20.40 -16.81
C PHE A 47 -4.99 -21.34 -17.97
N GLU A 48 -6.03 -22.04 -18.42
CA GLU A 48 -5.91 -22.98 -19.56
C GLU A 48 -6.50 -22.40 -20.84
N LYS A 49 -7.65 -21.76 -20.76
CA LYS A 49 -8.39 -21.26 -21.93
C LYS A 49 -8.72 -19.78 -21.89
N HIS A 50 -8.99 -19.27 -20.72
CA HIS A 50 -9.48 -17.92 -20.57
C HIS A 50 -9.06 -17.31 -19.23
N LEU A 51 -8.67 -16.05 -19.27
CA LEU A 51 -8.42 -15.23 -18.09
C LEU A 51 -9.08 -13.88 -18.30
N LYS A 52 -9.82 -13.43 -17.29
CA LYS A 52 -10.36 -12.07 -17.19
C LYS A 52 -9.94 -11.49 -15.85
N VAL A 53 -9.27 -10.36 -15.89
CA VAL A 53 -8.87 -9.62 -14.68
C VAL A 53 -9.65 -8.33 -14.65
N THR A 54 -10.22 -8.01 -13.50
CA THR A 54 -10.95 -6.75 -13.27
C THR A 54 -10.50 -6.17 -11.94
N ILE A 55 -10.51 -4.87 -11.84
CA ILE A 55 -10.22 -4.13 -10.61
C ILE A 55 -11.46 -3.29 -10.28
N GLU A 56 -11.86 -3.33 -9.03
CA GLU A 56 -12.99 -2.57 -8.52
C GLU A 56 -12.58 -1.11 -8.24
N HIS A 57 -13.42 -0.17 -8.65
CA HIS A 57 -13.25 1.26 -8.37
C HIS A 57 -13.95 1.63 -7.04
N GLY A 58 -13.20 1.58 -5.94
CA GLY A 58 -13.77 1.65 -4.59
C GLY A 58 -14.50 0.35 -4.21
N HIS A 59 -14.90 0.19 -2.97
CA HIS A 59 -15.44 -1.07 -2.43
C HIS A 59 -16.80 -1.50 -3.01
N ALA A 60 -17.49 -0.63 -3.68
CA ALA A 60 -18.76 -0.90 -4.34
C ALA A 60 -18.77 -0.44 -5.80
N ASN A 61 -17.61 -0.30 -6.40
CA ASN A 61 -17.42 0.24 -7.73
C ASN A 61 -18.11 1.60 -7.92
N HIS A 62 -18.08 2.43 -6.89
CA HIS A 62 -18.79 3.70 -6.81
C HIS A 62 -17.92 4.90 -7.21
N LEU A 63 -16.62 4.71 -7.38
CA LEU A 63 -15.70 5.74 -7.83
C LEU A 63 -15.64 5.77 -9.35
N SER A 64 -15.27 6.92 -9.91
CA SER A 64 -15.17 7.16 -11.34
C SER A 64 -13.80 7.75 -11.71
N ASP A 65 -12.76 7.12 -11.15
CA ASP A 65 -11.37 7.54 -11.38
C ASP A 65 -10.90 7.14 -12.77
N ASP A 66 -9.90 7.84 -13.27
CA ASP A 66 -9.20 7.47 -14.51
C ASP A 66 -8.13 6.43 -14.20
N TRP A 67 -8.34 5.21 -14.66
CA TRP A 67 -7.47 4.08 -14.43
C TRP A 67 -6.85 3.57 -15.72
N SER A 68 -5.56 3.34 -15.67
CA SER A 68 -4.85 2.62 -16.71
C SER A 68 -4.09 1.44 -16.12
N SER A 69 -3.92 0.38 -16.91
CA SER A 69 -3.17 -0.79 -16.49
C SER A 69 -2.33 -1.39 -17.62
N THR A 70 -1.21 -1.97 -17.27
CA THR A 70 -0.41 -2.80 -18.16
C THR A 70 -0.33 -4.21 -17.59
N ALA A 71 -0.74 -5.19 -18.37
CA ALA A 71 -0.70 -6.58 -17.98
C ALA A 71 0.37 -7.34 -18.79
N TYR A 72 1.14 -8.20 -18.10
CA TYR A 72 2.10 -9.10 -18.70
C TYR A 72 1.70 -10.54 -18.39
N TRP A 73 1.73 -11.42 -19.41
CA TRP A 73 1.41 -12.83 -19.21
C TRP A 73 2.13 -13.70 -20.24
N TYR A 74 2.16 -14.98 -19.99
CA TYR A 74 2.66 -15.99 -20.92
C TYR A 74 1.51 -16.84 -21.43
N GLN A 75 1.48 -17.10 -22.73
CA GLN A 75 0.49 -17.99 -23.34
C GLN A 75 1.07 -18.75 -24.51
N THR A 76 0.49 -19.88 -24.83
CA THR A 76 0.78 -20.62 -26.06
C THR A 76 0.09 -19.99 -27.26
N LEU A 77 0.76 -20.02 -28.40
CA LEU A 77 0.18 -19.56 -29.66
C LEU A 77 -0.41 -20.75 -30.45
N PRO A 78 -1.40 -20.51 -31.36
CA PRO A 78 -2.02 -19.21 -31.68
C PRO A 78 -3.08 -18.77 -30.65
N THR A 79 -3.29 -17.45 -30.52
CA THR A 79 -4.39 -16.93 -29.71
C THR A 79 -5.68 -16.88 -30.53
N ALA A 80 -6.81 -17.15 -29.87
CA ALA A 80 -8.12 -17.13 -30.52
C ALA A 80 -8.58 -15.72 -30.93
N LYS A 81 -8.09 -14.69 -30.27
CA LYS A 81 -8.38 -13.27 -30.55
C LYS A 81 -7.10 -12.46 -30.51
N PRO A 82 -6.83 -11.62 -31.51
CA PRO A 82 -5.75 -10.67 -31.44
C PRO A 82 -6.03 -9.67 -30.32
N ILE A 83 -5.00 -9.28 -29.59
CA ILE A 83 -5.10 -8.25 -28.57
C ILE A 83 -5.07 -6.91 -29.29
N THR A 84 -6.13 -6.15 -29.13
CA THR A 84 -6.19 -4.77 -29.63
C THR A 84 -5.60 -3.87 -28.56
N ILE A 85 -4.48 -3.26 -28.88
CA ILE A 85 -3.87 -2.23 -28.01
C ILE A 85 -4.49 -0.89 -28.45
N LEU A 86 -4.96 -0.12 -27.47
CA LEU A 86 -5.49 1.22 -27.69
C LEU A 86 -4.43 2.13 -28.37
N PRO A 87 -4.84 3.13 -29.16
CA PRO A 87 -3.95 4.16 -29.69
C PRO A 87 -3.12 4.81 -28.56
N VAL A 88 -1.96 5.35 -28.93
CA VAL A 88 -1.04 5.94 -27.94
C VAL A 88 -1.72 7.05 -27.14
N GLU A 89 -2.52 7.86 -27.81
CA GLU A 89 -3.22 9.00 -27.24
C GLU A 89 -4.22 8.60 -26.17
N GLU A 90 -4.86 7.45 -26.33
CA GLU A 90 -5.80 6.89 -25.35
C GLU A 90 -5.11 6.14 -24.19
N ARG A 91 -3.79 5.96 -24.25
CA ARG A 91 -2.98 5.30 -23.20
C ARG A 91 -2.21 6.28 -22.33
N ILE A 92 -2.17 7.55 -22.74
CA ILE A 92 -1.54 8.60 -21.96
C ILE A 92 -2.49 9.01 -20.84
N PRO A 93 -2.08 8.95 -19.56
CA PRO A 93 -2.92 9.39 -18.46
C PRO A 93 -3.38 10.85 -18.65
N ASN A 94 -4.66 11.08 -18.48
CA ASN A 94 -5.19 12.45 -18.38
C ASN A 94 -4.68 13.03 -17.05
N VAL A 95 -3.66 13.89 -17.15
CA VAL A 95 -3.20 14.66 -16.00
C VAL A 95 -4.10 15.88 -15.87
N PRO A 96 -5.07 15.91 -14.94
CA PRO A 96 -5.83 17.13 -14.72
C PRO A 96 -4.83 18.19 -14.26
N VAL A 97 -4.82 19.34 -14.94
CA VAL A 97 -4.19 20.54 -14.40
C VAL A 97 -5.04 20.93 -13.19
N LEU A 98 -4.67 20.42 -12.03
CA LEU A 98 -5.32 20.82 -10.79
C LEU A 98 -5.10 22.32 -10.62
N PRO A 99 -6.17 23.11 -10.46
CA PRO A 99 -6.00 24.50 -10.11
C PRO A 99 -5.14 24.56 -8.84
N GLU A 100 -4.20 25.50 -8.77
CA GLU A 100 -3.42 25.71 -7.54
C GLU A 100 -4.40 25.71 -6.37
N ARG A 101 -4.33 24.65 -5.56
CA ARG A 101 -5.15 24.58 -4.34
C ARG A 101 -4.66 25.69 -3.43
N ASN A 102 -5.35 26.80 -3.46
CA ASN A 102 -5.22 27.80 -2.42
C ASN A 102 -5.84 27.23 -1.14
N LEU A 103 -5.07 26.33 -0.49
CA LEU A 103 -5.42 25.74 0.80
C LEU A 103 -5.34 26.82 1.86
N GLN A 104 -6.27 27.77 1.79
CA GLN A 104 -6.56 28.56 2.97
C GLN A 104 -7.17 27.60 3.97
N MET A 105 -6.33 27.07 4.86
CA MET A 105 -6.82 26.33 6.00
C MET A 105 -7.84 27.23 6.72
N PRO A 106 -9.07 26.75 6.94
CA PRO A 106 -10.05 27.54 7.67
C PRO A 106 -9.45 27.92 9.02
N GLU A 107 -9.63 29.17 9.43
CA GLU A 107 -9.17 29.58 10.75
C GLU A 107 -9.82 28.69 11.81
N LEU A 108 -8.97 28.17 12.70
CA LEU A 108 -9.44 27.32 13.77
C LEU A 108 -10.37 28.13 14.68
N THR A 109 -11.56 27.63 14.92
CA THR A 109 -12.46 28.21 15.92
C THR A 109 -11.81 28.15 17.31
N GLU A 110 -12.22 29.02 18.23
CA GLU A 110 -11.71 29.01 19.61
C GLU A 110 -11.93 27.66 20.30
N GLU A 111 -13.05 26.98 20.01
CA GLU A 111 -13.31 25.64 20.50
C GLU A 111 -12.31 24.60 19.95
N MET A 112 -11.97 24.70 18.69
CA MET A 112 -10.97 23.81 18.07
C MET A 112 -9.55 24.07 18.61
N LYS A 113 -9.21 25.33 18.90
CA LYS A 113 -7.93 25.68 19.55
C LYS A 113 -7.87 25.13 20.97
N ALA A 114 -8.92 25.31 21.77
CA ALA A 114 -9.01 24.77 23.12
C ALA A 114 -8.95 23.23 23.14
N ALA A 115 -9.65 22.58 22.21
CA ALA A 115 -9.61 21.13 22.07
C ALA A 115 -8.19 20.63 21.71
N ARG A 116 -7.49 21.34 20.82
CA ARG A 116 -6.12 21.02 20.44
C ARG A 116 -5.13 21.16 21.60
N GLU A 117 -5.25 22.23 22.36
CA GLU A 117 -4.44 22.46 23.57
C GLU A 117 -4.69 21.39 24.64
N SER A 118 -5.96 21.09 24.91
CA SER A 118 -6.37 20.02 25.82
C SER A 118 -5.82 18.66 25.40
N TRP A 119 -5.85 18.38 24.09
CA TRP A 119 -5.29 17.14 23.55
C TRP A 119 -3.77 17.11 23.66
N ALA A 120 -3.08 18.20 23.34
CA ALA A 120 -1.63 18.29 23.46
C ALA A 120 -1.17 18.08 24.91
N LYS A 121 -1.87 18.67 25.87
CA LYS A 121 -1.58 18.49 27.30
C LYS A 121 -1.75 17.04 27.74
N ARG A 122 -2.85 16.39 27.38
CA ARG A 122 -3.06 14.95 27.65
C ARG A 122 -2.01 14.07 26.98
N TRP A 123 -1.56 14.44 25.78
CA TRP A 123 -0.52 13.71 25.07
C TRP A 123 0.83 13.76 25.79
N GLU A 124 1.23 14.93 26.28
CA GLU A 124 2.46 15.07 27.05
C GLU A 124 2.42 14.27 28.37
N GLU A 125 1.28 14.21 29.02
CA GLU A 125 1.07 13.38 30.23
C GLU A 125 1.16 11.87 29.89
N TYR A 126 0.65 11.45 28.75
CA TYR A 126 0.61 10.05 28.34
C TYR A 126 1.92 9.54 27.69
N LYS A 127 2.67 10.43 27.08
CA LYS A 127 3.90 10.12 26.33
C LYS A 127 4.95 9.32 27.12
N PRO A 128 5.28 9.65 28.36
CA PRO A 128 6.28 8.89 29.13
C PRO A 128 5.88 7.43 29.38
N ALA A 129 4.62 7.19 29.71
CA ALA A 129 4.11 5.83 29.91
C ALA A 129 4.16 4.99 28.63
N ARG A 130 3.89 5.60 27.48
CA ARG A 130 3.96 4.97 26.18
C ARG A 130 5.41 4.64 25.79
N GLU A 131 6.32 5.57 25.99
CA GLU A 131 7.75 5.36 25.73
C GLU A 131 8.32 4.22 26.58
N GLU A 132 7.95 4.13 27.84
CA GLU A 132 8.33 3.01 28.70
C GLU A 132 7.76 1.68 28.20
N GLN A 133 6.51 1.63 27.80
CA GLN A 133 5.93 0.43 27.20
C GLN A 133 6.67 -0.01 25.92
N PHE A 134 7.06 0.94 25.07
CA PHE A 134 7.85 0.67 23.88
C PHE A 134 9.22 0.10 24.26
N ARG A 135 9.89 0.69 25.22
CA ARG A 135 11.19 0.22 25.71
C ARG A 135 11.11 -1.21 26.27
N ILE A 136 10.06 -1.53 27.02
CA ILE A 136 9.82 -2.87 27.54
C ILE A 136 9.62 -3.87 26.41
N LYS A 137 8.79 -3.55 25.42
CA LYS A 137 8.53 -4.39 24.24
C LYS A 137 9.80 -4.62 23.42
N GLU A 138 10.56 -3.57 23.16
CA GLU A 138 11.82 -3.67 22.43
C GLU A 138 12.84 -4.54 23.15
N ASN A 139 13.00 -4.37 24.45
CA ASN A 139 13.90 -5.20 25.27
C ASN A 139 13.48 -6.68 25.27
N LYS A 140 12.16 -6.96 25.33
CA LYS A 140 11.62 -8.31 25.21
C LYS A 140 11.95 -8.92 23.85
N ALA A 141 11.68 -8.20 22.76
CA ALA A 141 11.97 -8.66 21.40
C ALA A 141 13.47 -8.92 21.18
N ARG A 142 14.35 -8.07 21.72
CA ARG A 142 15.81 -8.28 21.66
C ARG A 142 16.25 -9.54 22.43
N ARG A 143 15.66 -9.84 23.59
CA ARG A 143 15.94 -11.06 24.35
C ARG A 143 15.49 -12.30 23.59
N GLU A 144 14.26 -12.29 23.03
CA GLU A 144 13.73 -13.39 22.24
C GLU A 144 14.57 -13.65 20.97
N SER A 145 15.01 -12.60 20.28
CA SER A 145 15.91 -12.71 19.13
C SER A 145 17.25 -13.36 19.48
N LYS A 146 17.85 -12.99 20.63
CA LYS A 146 19.10 -13.61 21.10
C LYS A 146 18.91 -15.09 21.41
N LEU A 147 17.84 -15.46 22.12
CA LEU A 147 17.50 -16.84 22.44
C LEU A 147 17.30 -17.69 21.18
N ASN A 148 16.59 -17.17 20.21
CA ASN A 148 16.38 -17.84 18.92
C ASN A 148 17.70 -18.05 18.15
N THR A 149 18.61 -17.07 18.19
CA THR A 149 19.94 -17.17 17.58
C THR A 149 20.81 -18.23 18.26
N GLU A 150 20.80 -18.28 19.58
CA GLU A 150 21.54 -19.29 20.35
C GLU A 150 20.99 -20.70 20.15
N PHE A 151 19.65 -20.84 20.09
CA PHE A 151 18.99 -22.10 19.77
C PHE A 151 19.34 -22.60 18.37
N ALA A 152 19.31 -21.72 17.36
CA ALA A 152 19.69 -22.04 16.00
C ALA A 152 21.17 -22.46 15.88
N LYS A 153 22.07 -21.88 16.70
CA LYS A 153 23.48 -22.31 16.74
C LYS A 153 23.62 -23.71 17.32
N LYS A 154 22.94 -24.00 18.43
CA LYS A 154 22.97 -25.35 19.05
C LYS A 154 22.46 -26.42 18.09
N LEU A 155 21.35 -26.19 17.42
CA LEU A 155 20.85 -27.12 16.41
C LEU A 155 21.86 -27.40 15.30
N ARG A 156 22.57 -26.38 14.80
CA ARG A 156 23.60 -26.56 13.76
C ARG A 156 24.81 -27.37 14.25
N GLU A 157 25.10 -27.37 15.54
CA GLU A 157 26.18 -28.17 16.14
C GLU A 157 25.77 -29.63 16.36
N GLU A 158 24.51 -29.89 16.71
CA GLU A 158 23.96 -31.23 16.92
C GLU A 158 23.76 -32.01 15.59
N TYR A 159 23.55 -31.32 14.46
CA TYR A 159 23.33 -31.96 13.17
C TYR A 159 24.51 -31.84 12.20
N LYS A 160 25.72 -31.60 12.71
CA LYS A 160 27.00 -31.78 12.01
C LYS A 160 27.57 -33.16 12.25
#